data_0acd6a336cbd4ef1569c26775d9f71e0
#
_entry.id   0acd6a336cbd4ef1569c26775d9f71e0
#
_cell.length_a   1.000
_cell.length_b   1.000
_cell.length_c   1.000
_cell.angle_alpha   90.00
_cell.angle_beta   90.00
_cell.angle_gamma   90.00
#
_symmetry.space_group_name_H-M   'P 1'
#
loop_
_entity.id
_entity.type
_entity.pdbx_description
1 polymer ?
#
loop_
_entity_poly.entity_id
_entity_poly.type
_entity_poly.pdbx_seq_one_letter_code
_entity_poly.pdbx_strand_id
1 'polypeptide(L)'
;AAYDATINEWTAKHWPKPATVESADPAEGENPVNAAKFPAAFTRTWDRAHTLRYGENSHQQAALYLDPLDRDGFAHAEQLGGKPMSYNNYVDADAAWRAVWDMAPAIAVAVVKHNNPCGLAIGATAAEAHKKAHACDPVSAYGGVIACNTTVTLEMAESVRPIFTEVIVAPAYEDAALELLKTKKKNLRILKVAEPPKGHTQFRQIDGGLLVQDMDLINATGDDPDAWLSLIHISEPTRRS
;
A
#
# COMPACT_ATOMS: atom_id res chain seq x y z
N ALA A 1 -17.74 4.19 19.72
CA ALA A 1 -16.49 3.68 19.11
C ALA A 1 -15.29 3.79 20.04
N ALA A 2 -14.83 5.02 20.43
CA ALA A 2 -13.69 5.16 21.34
C ALA A 2 -13.95 4.55 22.73
N TYR A 3 -15.15 4.75 23.26
CA TYR A 3 -15.59 4.17 24.55
C TYR A 3 -15.64 2.63 24.52
N ASP A 4 -16.11 2.07 23.43
CA ASP A 4 -16.19 0.60 23.25
C ASP A 4 -14.80 -0.03 23.12
N ALA A 5 -13.86 0.66 22.49
CA ALA A 5 -12.46 0.23 22.42
C ALA A 5 -11.81 0.22 23.82
N THR A 6 -12.09 1.25 24.65
CA THR A 6 -11.60 1.32 26.04
C THR A 6 -12.21 0.23 26.91
N ILE A 7 -13.51 -0.08 26.74
CA ILE A 7 -14.17 -1.19 27.46
C ILE A 7 -13.57 -2.52 27.02
N ASN A 8 -13.36 -2.73 25.73
CA ASN A 8 -12.77 -3.96 25.22
C ASN A 8 -11.34 -4.15 25.72
N GLU A 9 -10.54 -3.09 25.77
CA GLU A 9 -9.19 -3.12 26.33
C GLU A 9 -9.20 -3.42 27.83
N TRP A 10 -10.14 -2.80 28.59
CA TRP A 10 -10.33 -3.08 30.01
C TRP A 10 -10.79 -4.52 30.22
N THR A 11 -11.74 -5.00 29.42
CA THR A 11 -12.27 -6.37 29.48
C THR A 11 -11.17 -7.40 29.18
N ALA A 12 -10.33 -7.15 28.17
CA ALA A 12 -9.20 -8.01 27.84
C ALA A 12 -8.19 -8.13 28.99
N LYS A 13 -8.04 -7.07 29.81
CA LYS A 13 -7.14 -7.07 30.99
C LYS A 13 -7.76 -7.72 32.21
N HIS A 14 -9.09 -7.65 32.41
CA HIS A 14 -9.76 -7.98 33.68
C HIS A 14 -10.73 -9.16 33.61
N TRP A 15 -11.14 -9.57 32.39
CA TRP A 15 -12.00 -10.74 32.23
C TRP A 15 -11.17 -12.02 32.32
N PRO A 16 -11.67 -13.08 33.00
CA PRO A 16 -10.97 -14.35 33.04
C PRO A 16 -10.79 -14.82 31.58
N LYS A 17 -9.55 -15.01 31.17
CA LYS A 17 -9.23 -15.54 29.85
C LYS A 17 -10.03 -16.83 29.65
N PRO A 18 -10.74 -17.02 28.50
CA PRO A 18 -11.22 -18.34 28.15
C PRO A 18 -10.02 -19.29 28.28
N ALA A 19 -10.27 -20.48 28.85
CA ALA A 19 -9.23 -21.48 29.09
C ALA A 19 -8.35 -21.51 27.81
N THR A 20 -7.11 -21.10 27.97
CA THR A 20 -6.13 -21.07 26.89
C THR A 20 -6.19 -22.45 26.23
N VAL A 21 -6.43 -22.49 24.93
CA VAL A 21 -5.82 -23.55 24.14
C VAL A 21 -4.38 -23.57 24.63
N GLU A 22 -3.99 -24.63 25.35
CA GLU A 22 -2.60 -24.80 25.74
C GLU A 22 -1.81 -24.57 24.50
N SER A 23 -1.12 -23.44 24.45
CA SER A 23 -0.23 -23.15 23.35
C SER A 23 0.73 -24.32 23.35
N ALA A 24 0.77 -25.06 22.25
CA ALA A 24 1.90 -25.94 22.00
C ALA A 24 3.14 -25.20 22.49
N ASP A 25 4.01 -25.89 23.23
CA ASP A 25 5.24 -25.33 23.79
C ASP A 25 5.77 -24.23 22.92
N PRO A 26 6.09 -23.04 23.48
CA PRO A 26 6.63 -21.96 22.67
C PRO A 26 7.71 -22.56 21.81
N ALA A 27 7.51 -22.54 20.51
CA ALA A 27 8.44 -23.16 19.59
C ALA A 27 9.83 -22.66 19.95
N GLU A 28 10.80 -23.57 20.13
CA GLU A 28 12.17 -23.24 20.48
C GLU A 28 12.62 -22.08 19.59
N GLY A 29 12.72 -20.86 20.16
CA GLY A 29 13.04 -19.64 19.41
C GLY A 29 12.03 -18.50 19.50
N GLU A 30 11.00 -18.54 20.36
CA GLU A 30 10.13 -17.38 20.56
C GLU A 30 10.97 -16.20 21.08
N ASN A 31 11.12 -15.18 20.23
CA ASN A 31 11.85 -13.98 20.59
C ASN A 31 11.04 -13.21 21.65
N PRO A 32 11.50 -13.08 22.91
CA PRO A 32 10.76 -12.44 23.99
C PRO A 32 10.40 -10.97 23.67
N VAL A 33 11.11 -10.32 22.77
CA VAL A 33 10.81 -8.98 22.29
C VAL A 33 9.50 -8.97 21.50
N ASN A 34 9.20 -10.01 20.74
CA ASN A 34 7.95 -10.11 19.97
C ASN A 34 6.73 -10.32 20.90
N ALA A 35 6.86 -11.12 21.95
CA ALA A 35 5.78 -11.35 22.90
C ALA A 35 5.39 -10.06 23.66
N ALA A 36 6.35 -9.18 23.94
CA ALA A 36 6.09 -7.88 24.58
C ALA A 36 5.40 -6.88 23.65
N LYS A 37 5.61 -6.99 22.34
CA LYS A 37 5.10 -6.08 21.31
C LYS A 37 3.68 -6.40 20.87
N PHE A 38 3.32 -7.69 20.79
CA PHE A 38 2.01 -8.13 20.33
C PHE A 38 1.14 -8.54 21.52
N PRO A 39 0.04 -7.82 21.81
CA PRO A 39 -0.82 -8.11 22.96
C PRO A 39 -1.55 -9.45 22.78
N ALA A 40 -1.89 -10.10 23.89
CA ALA A 40 -2.63 -11.37 23.89
C ALA A 40 -4.01 -11.29 23.22
N ALA A 41 -4.61 -10.10 23.16
CA ALA A 41 -5.85 -9.83 22.45
C ALA A 41 -5.71 -8.51 21.69
N PHE A 42 -6.19 -8.49 20.45
CA PHE A 42 -6.11 -7.34 19.58
C PHE A 42 -7.52 -6.88 19.19
N THR A 43 -7.82 -5.61 19.42
CA THR A 43 -9.08 -4.98 19.01
C THR A 43 -8.80 -3.71 18.24
N ARG A 44 -9.41 -3.58 17.07
CA ARG A 44 -9.34 -2.37 16.26
C ARG A 44 -10.72 -2.07 15.66
N THR A 45 -11.06 -0.80 15.55
CA THR A 45 -12.34 -0.36 15.02
C THR A 45 -12.10 0.40 13.72
N TRP A 46 -12.91 0.10 12.70
CA TRP A 46 -12.95 0.82 11.45
C TRP A 46 -14.37 1.34 11.22
N ASP A 47 -14.50 2.59 10.84
CA ASP A 47 -15.77 3.21 10.50
C ASP A 47 -16.04 3.10 9.00
N ARG A 48 -17.25 2.65 8.63
CA ARG A 48 -17.63 2.57 7.22
C ARG A 48 -17.75 3.95 6.60
N ALA A 49 -16.85 4.27 5.66
CA ALA A 49 -16.90 5.51 4.89
C ALA A 49 -18.02 5.48 3.84
N HIS A 50 -18.00 4.46 3.00
CA HIS A 50 -19.02 4.29 1.95
C HIS A 50 -19.04 2.86 1.42
N THR A 51 -20.13 2.50 0.76
CA THR A 51 -20.26 1.27 -0.01
C THR A 51 -19.63 1.45 -1.39
N LEU A 52 -18.98 0.40 -1.89
CA LEU A 52 -18.44 0.35 -3.24
C LEU A 52 -19.45 -0.30 -4.18
N ARG A 53 -19.28 -0.07 -5.47
CA ARG A 53 -20.19 -0.61 -6.48
C ARG A 53 -20.25 -2.14 -6.45
N TYR A 54 -19.10 -2.80 -6.29
CA TYR A 54 -18.91 -4.24 -6.12
C TYR A 54 -17.50 -4.50 -5.58
N GLY A 55 -17.20 -5.74 -5.21
CA GLY A 55 -15.88 -6.17 -4.75
C GLY A 55 -14.91 -6.43 -5.90
N GLU A 56 -14.03 -7.40 -5.73
CA GLU A 56 -13.12 -7.83 -6.79
C GLU A 56 -13.89 -8.29 -8.03
N ASN A 57 -14.99 -9.01 -7.82
CA ASN A 57 -15.89 -9.48 -8.87
C ASN A 57 -17.27 -8.82 -8.75
N SER A 58 -17.98 -8.70 -9.86
CA SER A 58 -19.22 -7.94 -9.99
C SER A 58 -20.39 -8.43 -9.12
N HIS A 59 -20.36 -9.68 -8.68
CA HIS A 59 -21.40 -10.28 -7.80
C HIS A 59 -21.12 -10.08 -6.31
N GLN A 60 -19.94 -9.58 -5.94
CA GLN A 60 -19.54 -9.37 -4.55
C GLN A 60 -19.94 -7.98 -4.07
N GLN A 61 -20.51 -7.89 -2.87
CA GLN A 61 -20.72 -6.60 -2.21
C GLN A 61 -19.43 -6.15 -1.53
N ALA A 62 -19.19 -4.84 -1.50
CA ALA A 62 -18.00 -4.28 -0.89
C ALA A 62 -18.26 -2.91 -0.27
N ALA A 63 -17.41 -2.54 0.68
CA ALA A 63 -17.39 -1.23 1.31
C ALA A 63 -15.96 -0.85 1.69
N LEU A 64 -15.69 0.45 1.75
CA LEU A 64 -14.48 1.00 2.34
C LEU A 64 -14.75 1.34 3.80
N TYR A 65 -13.86 0.91 4.65
CA TYR A 65 -13.79 1.28 6.06
C TYR A 65 -12.51 2.06 6.32
N LEU A 66 -12.58 3.09 7.14
CA LEU A 66 -11.47 3.94 7.52
C LEU A 66 -11.11 3.70 8.97
N ASP A 67 -9.83 3.73 9.26
CA ASP A 67 -9.33 3.74 10.62
C ASP A 67 -9.39 5.16 11.18
N PRO A 68 -10.16 5.41 12.24
CA PRO A 68 -10.27 6.75 12.81
C PRO A 68 -8.97 7.25 13.48
N LEU A 69 -8.02 6.34 13.75
CA LEU A 69 -6.74 6.64 14.39
C LEU A 69 -5.60 6.85 13.37
N ASP A 70 -5.76 6.37 12.13
CA ASP A 70 -4.77 6.50 11.06
C ASP A 70 -5.34 7.37 9.93
N ARG A 71 -5.28 8.69 10.14
CA ARG A 71 -5.87 9.66 9.20
C ARG A 71 -4.98 10.01 8.02
N ASP A 72 -3.71 9.64 8.06
CA ASP A 72 -2.73 9.92 7.02
C ASP A 72 -2.55 8.75 6.05
N GLY A 73 -3.21 7.62 6.32
CA GLY A 73 -3.16 6.43 5.49
C GLY A 73 -3.81 6.60 4.11
N PHE A 74 -3.41 5.76 3.15
CA PHE A 74 -3.90 5.77 1.77
C PHE A 74 -5.44 5.75 1.65
N ALA A 75 -6.14 5.06 2.55
CA ALA A 75 -7.59 5.00 2.56
C ALA A 75 -8.29 6.36 2.74
N HIS A 76 -7.57 7.36 3.29
CA HIS A 76 -8.03 8.75 3.46
C HIS A 76 -7.66 9.67 2.29
N ALA A 77 -7.24 9.11 1.16
CA ALA A 77 -6.88 9.88 -0.03
C ALA A 77 -7.95 10.89 -0.44
N GLU A 78 -7.55 12.13 -0.72
CA GLU A 78 -8.42 13.14 -1.31
C GLU A 78 -8.61 12.85 -2.81
N GLN A 79 -9.84 12.61 -3.24
CA GLN A 79 -10.13 12.44 -4.67
C GLN A 79 -10.40 13.79 -5.32
N LEU A 80 -9.45 14.26 -6.13
CA LEU A 80 -9.50 15.56 -6.82
C LEU A 80 -10.32 15.54 -8.10
N GLY A 81 -10.60 14.36 -8.67
CA GLY A 81 -11.37 14.24 -9.91
C GLY A 81 -11.63 12.79 -10.32
N GLY A 82 -12.43 12.65 -11.39
CA GLY A 82 -12.74 11.36 -12.01
C GLY A 82 -13.97 10.64 -11.43
N LYS A 83 -14.13 9.38 -11.83
CA LYS A 83 -15.21 8.51 -11.34
C LYS A 83 -14.95 8.04 -9.90
N PRO A 84 -15.99 7.57 -9.17
CA PRO A 84 -15.77 6.91 -7.89
C PRO A 84 -14.78 5.74 -7.98
N MET A 85 -14.01 5.54 -6.93
CA MET A 85 -13.09 4.41 -6.82
C MET A 85 -13.85 3.08 -6.73
N SER A 86 -13.32 2.03 -7.35
CA SER A 86 -13.76 0.66 -7.17
C SER A 86 -12.87 -0.07 -6.17
N TYR A 87 -13.30 -1.26 -5.73
CA TYR A 87 -12.49 -2.15 -4.90
C TYR A 87 -11.09 -2.38 -5.50
N ASN A 88 -11.03 -2.81 -6.77
CA ASN A 88 -9.77 -3.07 -7.46
C ASN A 88 -8.92 -1.81 -7.63
N ASN A 89 -9.54 -0.62 -7.82
CA ASN A 89 -8.78 0.61 -7.87
C ASN A 89 -8.08 0.92 -6.54
N TYR A 90 -8.72 0.65 -5.39
CA TYR A 90 -8.07 0.81 -4.07
C TYR A 90 -6.91 -0.17 -3.89
N VAL A 91 -7.11 -1.44 -4.23
CA VAL A 91 -6.07 -2.48 -4.10
C VAL A 91 -4.85 -2.15 -4.97
N ASP A 92 -5.07 -1.86 -6.25
CA ASP A 92 -3.99 -1.55 -7.19
C ASP A 92 -3.27 -0.23 -6.82
N ALA A 93 -4.03 0.77 -6.38
CA ALA A 93 -3.47 2.08 -6.03
C ALA A 93 -2.68 2.05 -4.70
N ASP A 94 -3.10 1.29 -3.71
CA ASP A 94 -2.34 1.05 -2.48
C ASP A 94 -1.02 0.33 -2.77
N ALA A 95 -1.05 -0.71 -3.64
CA ALA A 95 0.15 -1.42 -4.07
C ALA A 95 1.12 -0.49 -4.82
N ALA A 96 0.62 0.33 -5.76
CA ALA A 96 1.42 1.29 -6.49
C ALA A 96 2.03 2.36 -5.56
N TRP A 97 1.22 2.84 -4.59
CA TRP A 97 1.64 3.84 -3.61
C TRP A 97 2.78 3.34 -2.73
N ARG A 98 2.67 2.13 -2.21
CA ARG A 98 3.76 1.51 -1.43
C ARG A 98 5.03 1.36 -2.24
N ALA A 99 4.91 0.82 -3.46
CA ALA A 99 6.08 0.57 -4.31
C ALA A 99 6.90 1.83 -4.63
N VAL A 100 6.27 2.99 -4.82
CA VAL A 100 7.03 4.23 -5.08
C VAL A 100 7.69 4.79 -3.82
N TRP A 101 7.13 4.57 -2.64
CA TRP A 101 7.72 5.03 -1.38
C TRP A 101 8.86 4.13 -0.89
N ASP A 102 8.88 2.85 -1.29
CA ASP A 102 10.05 1.98 -1.07
C ASP A 102 11.30 2.48 -1.83
N MET A 103 11.10 3.29 -2.88
CA MET A 103 12.20 3.89 -3.64
C MET A 103 12.68 5.23 -3.08
N ALA A 104 12.04 5.76 -2.03
CA ALA A 104 12.46 7.04 -1.44
C ALA A 104 13.90 6.97 -0.86
N PRO A 105 14.73 8.02 -1.03
CA PRO A 105 14.39 9.37 -1.46
C PRO A 105 14.39 9.61 -2.97
N ALA A 106 14.62 8.60 -3.81
CA ALA A 106 14.63 8.77 -5.25
C ALA A 106 13.22 9.13 -5.78
N ILE A 107 13.15 9.97 -6.82
CA ILE A 107 11.91 10.23 -7.54
C ILE A 107 11.52 8.96 -8.29
N ALA A 108 10.37 8.40 -7.97
CA ALA A 108 9.89 7.13 -8.51
C ALA A 108 8.46 7.22 -9.05
N VAL A 109 8.20 6.42 -10.08
CA VAL A 109 6.87 6.18 -10.63
C VAL A 109 6.67 4.68 -10.81
N ALA A 110 5.52 4.18 -10.32
CA ALA A 110 5.06 2.82 -10.56
C ALA A 110 3.81 2.83 -11.45
N VAL A 111 3.72 1.85 -12.33
CA VAL A 111 2.50 1.49 -13.06
C VAL A 111 2.09 0.11 -12.63
N VAL A 112 0.92 -0.01 -11.99
CA VAL A 112 0.43 -1.26 -11.39
C VAL A 112 -0.87 -1.68 -12.04
N LYS A 113 -1.03 -2.97 -12.23
CA LYS A 113 -2.27 -3.60 -12.69
C LYS A 113 -2.43 -4.97 -12.07
N HIS A 114 -3.63 -5.27 -11.57
CA HIS A 114 -3.92 -6.53 -10.87
C HIS A 114 -2.94 -6.79 -9.71
N ASN A 115 -2.72 -5.74 -8.91
CA ASN A 115 -1.86 -5.75 -7.72
C ASN A 115 -0.36 -6.06 -7.98
N ASN A 116 0.07 -5.99 -9.25
CA ASN A 116 1.46 -6.23 -9.65
C ASN A 116 2.00 -5.06 -10.48
N PRO A 117 3.29 -4.70 -10.34
CA PRO A 117 3.90 -3.67 -11.15
C PRO A 117 4.08 -4.15 -12.60
N CYS A 118 3.51 -3.42 -13.57
CA CYS A 118 3.87 -3.52 -14.97
C CYS A 118 5.21 -2.84 -15.23
N GLY A 119 5.53 -1.84 -14.41
CA GLY A 119 6.80 -1.14 -14.42
C GLY A 119 6.97 -0.25 -13.19
N LEU A 120 8.19 -0.17 -12.72
CA LEU A 120 8.64 0.71 -11.64
C LEU A 120 9.98 1.30 -12.06
N ALA A 121 10.11 2.61 -11.99
CA ALA A 121 11.35 3.27 -12.37
C ALA A 121 11.61 4.54 -11.56
N ILE A 122 12.90 4.84 -11.41
CA ILE A 122 13.39 6.12 -10.88
C ILE A 122 13.86 7.03 -12.01
N GLY A 123 13.81 8.32 -11.77
CA GLY A 123 14.27 9.33 -12.74
C GLY A 123 14.73 10.61 -12.05
N ALA A 124 15.38 11.48 -12.81
CA ALA A 124 15.71 12.82 -12.34
C ALA A 124 14.47 13.73 -12.22
N THR A 125 13.40 13.39 -12.95
CA THR A 125 12.10 14.07 -12.89
C THR A 125 10.96 13.05 -12.87
N ALA A 126 9.77 13.46 -12.39
CA ALA A 126 8.58 12.64 -12.42
C ALA A 126 8.20 12.18 -13.83
N ALA A 127 8.38 13.05 -14.83
CA ALA A 127 8.12 12.74 -16.23
C ALA A 127 9.07 11.69 -16.79
N GLU A 128 10.36 11.77 -16.46
CA GLU A 128 11.36 10.76 -16.83
C GLU A 128 11.05 9.41 -16.20
N ALA A 129 10.79 9.40 -14.87
CA ALA A 129 10.43 8.19 -14.14
C ALA A 129 9.18 7.53 -14.74
N HIS A 130 8.14 8.32 -15.08
CA HIS A 130 6.93 7.81 -15.72
C HIS A 130 7.22 7.19 -17.10
N LYS A 131 7.99 7.88 -17.95
CA LYS A 131 8.35 7.36 -19.29
C LYS A 131 9.07 6.01 -19.18
N LYS A 132 10.02 5.89 -18.24
CA LYS A 132 10.76 4.64 -17.99
C LYS A 132 9.85 3.54 -17.45
N ALA A 133 9.03 3.82 -16.43
CA ALA A 133 8.11 2.86 -15.84
C ALA A 133 7.11 2.32 -16.88
N HIS A 134 6.52 3.20 -17.69
CA HIS A 134 5.60 2.80 -18.75
C HIS A 134 6.31 1.97 -19.84
N ALA A 135 7.56 2.25 -20.14
CA ALA A 135 8.33 1.55 -21.18
C ALA A 135 8.71 0.11 -20.79
N CYS A 136 8.60 -0.27 -19.51
CA CYS A 136 8.85 -1.65 -19.06
C CYS A 136 7.88 -2.63 -19.71
N ASP A 137 6.59 -2.33 -19.71
CA ASP A 137 5.55 -3.11 -20.39
C ASP A 137 4.36 -2.20 -20.79
N PRO A 138 4.44 -1.55 -21.95
CA PRO A 138 3.39 -0.64 -22.40
C PRO A 138 2.04 -1.32 -22.66
N VAL A 139 2.05 -2.62 -22.96
CA VAL A 139 0.84 -3.40 -23.24
C VAL A 139 0.06 -3.65 -21.96
N SER A 140 0.74 -4.14 -20.92
CA SER A 140 0.12 -4.39 -19.62
C SER A 140 -0.23 -3.10 -18.88
N ALA A 141 0.51 -2.02 -19.11
CA ALA A 141 0.26 -0.71 -18.50
C ALA A 141 -1.07 -0.07 -18.93
N TYR A 142 -1.65 -0.52 -20.05
CA TYR A 142 -2.94 0.01 -20.53
C TYR A 142 -4.08 -0.27 -19.55
N GLY A 143 -4.70 0.79 -19.04
CA GLY A 143 -5.75 0.71 -18.01
C GLY A 143 -5.23 0.45 -16.60
N GLY A 144 -3.94 0.65 -16.37
CA GLY A 144 -3.31 0.51 -15.06
C GLY A 144 -3.50 1.73 -14.15
N VAL A 145 -2.92 1.62 -12.98
CA VAL A 145 -2.84 2.66 -11.95
C VAL A 145 -1.42 3.21 -11.91
N ILE A 146 -1.29 4.53 -11.86
CA ILE A 146 0.00 5.23 -11.77
C ILE A 146 0.15 5.81 -10.37
N ALA A 147 1.28 5.53 -9.69
CA ALA A 147 1.70 6.24 -8.49
C ALA A 147 3.00 7.00 -8.73
N CYS A 148 3.12 8.16 -8.10
CA CYS A 148 4.34 8.98 -8.08
C CYS A 148 4.59 9.46 -6.66
N ASN A 149 5.83 9.35 -6.15
CA ASN A 149 6.20 9.81 -4.81
C ASN A 149 6.60 11.29 -4.72
N THR A 150 6.36 12.05 -5.78
CA THR A 150 6.61 13.49 -5.81
C THR A 150 5.46 14.22 -6.51
N THR A 151 5.57 15.54 -6.64
CA THR A 151 4.58 16.37 -7.35
C THR A 151 4.47 15.96 -8.82
N VAL A 152 3.25 15.70 -9.28
CA VAL A 152 2.96 15.51 -10.71
C VAL A 152 3.06 16.84 -11.43
N THR A 153 4.08 16.98 -12.28
CA THR A 153 4.32 18.15 -13.09
C THR A 153 3.48 18.15 -14.36
N LEU A 154 3.35 19.32 -15.02
CA LEU A 154 2.70 19.42 -16.31
C LEU A 154 3.33 18.47 -17.35
N GLU A 155 4.67 18.37 -17.38
CA GLU A 155 5.37 17.46 -18.29
C GLU A 155 5.00 15.99 -18.05
N MET A 156 4.90 15.57 -16.79
CA MET A 156 4.42 14.22 -16.46
C MET A 156 2.97 14.03 -16.89
N ALA A 157 2.09 14.99 -16.63
CA ALA A 157 0.68 14.93 -17.02
C ALA A 157 0.51 14.83 -18.53
N GLU A 158 1.34 15.53 -19.32
CA GLU A 158 1.39 15.41 -20.78
C GLU A 158 1.82 14.01 -21.23
N SER A 159 2.76 13.38 -20.55
CA SER A 159 3.19 11.99 -20.84
C SER A 159 2.13 10.96 -20.48
N VAL A 160 1.33 11.19 -19.43
CA VAL A 160 0.18 10.34 -19.02
C VAL A 160 -1.01 10.53 -19.97
N ARG A 161 -1.20 11.72 -20.53
CA ARG A 161 -2.39 12.08 -21.33
C ARG A 161 -2.76 11.10 -22.45
N PRO A 162 -1.84 10.59 -23.26
CA PRO A 162 -2.18 9.67 -24.37
C PRO A 162 -2.51 8.25 -23.88
N ILE A 163 -2.14 7.88 -22.65
CA ILE A 163 -2.24 6.51 -22.13
C ILE A 163 -3.58 6.36 -21.41
N PHE A 164 -4.33 5.30 -21.69
CA PHE A 164 -5.50 4.98 -20.88
C PHE A 164 -5.06 4.54 -19.47
N THR A 165 -5.47 5.33 -18.48
CA THR A 165 -5.10 5.16 -17.07
C THR A 165 -6.36 5.23 -16.22
N GLU A 166 -6.53 4.32 -15.27
CA GLU A 166 -7.68 4.25 -14.38
C GLU A 166 -7.55 5.20 -13.19
N VAL A 167 -6.37 5.24 -12.57
CA VAL A 167 -6.07 6.04 -11.38
C VAL A 167 -4.68 6.64 -11.50
N ILE A 168 -4.50 7.85 -11.01
CA ILE A 168 -3.21 8.45 -10.71
C ILE A 168 -3.19 8.91 -9.25
N VAL A 169 -2.11 8.59 -8.52
CA VAL A 169 -1.93 8.95 -7.12
C VAL A 169 -0.58 9.64 -6.90
N ALA A 170 -0.58 10.75 -6.18
CA ALA A 170 0.62 11.51 -5.86
C ALA A 170 0.42 12.38 -4.61
N PRO A 171 1.51 12.86 -3.97
CA PRO A 171 1.41 13.77 -2.82
C PRO A 171 0.94 15.17 -3.21
N ALA A 172 1.21 15.59 -4.45
CA ALA A 172 0.80 16.90 -4.96
C ALA A 172 0.71 16.92 -6.49
N TYR A 173 0.07 17.93 -7.01
CA TYR A 173 -0.08 18.20 -8.45
C TYR A 173 0.16 19.68 -8.70
N GLU A 174 0.90 20.01 -9.75
CA GLU A 174 0.89 21.38 -10.28
C GLU A 174 -0.50 21.73 -10.79
N ASP A 175 -0.95 22.98 -10.65
CA ASP A 175 -2.29 23.40 -11.06
C ASP A 175 -2.55 23.13 -12.55
N ALA A 176 -1.56 23.39 -13.40
CA ALA A 176 -1.64 23.13 -14.84
C ALA A 176 -1.73 21.62 -15.17
N ALA A 177 -1.03 20.78 -14.40
CA ALA A 177 -1.11 19.32 -14.54
C ALA A 177 -2.49 18.81 -14.15
N LEU A 178 -3.01 19.27 -13.01
CA LEU A 178 -4.32 18.89 -12.52
C LEU A 178 -5.43 19.29 -13.48
N GLU A 179 -5.39 20.53 -13.99
CA GLU A 179 -6.35 21.02 -14.98
C GLU A 179 -6.30 20.21 -16.28
N LEU A 180 -5.10 19.89 -16.77
CA LEU A 180 -4.92 19.05 -17.94
C LEU A 180 -5.54 17.66 -17.76
N LEU A 181 -5.27 17.02 -16.61
CA LEU A 181 -5.78 15.69 -16.31
C LEU A 181 -7.30 15.68 -16.13
N LYS A 182 -7.87 16.68 -15.45
CA LYS A 182 -9.33 16.81 -15.26
C LYS A 182 -10.07 17.03 -16.57
N THR A 183 -9.56 17.91 -17.43
CA THR A 183 -10.21 18.27 -18.71
C THR A 183 -10.11 17.19 -19.77
N LYS A 184 -8.95 16.56 -19.89
CA LYS A 184 -8.68 15.59 -20.96
C LYS A 184 -9.00 14.15 -20.60
N LYS A 185 -9.13 13.85 -19.32
CA LYS A 185 -9.37 12.49 -18.80
C LYS A 185 -10.49 12.46 -17.78
N LYS A 186 -11.71 12.81 -18.16
CA LYS A 186 -12.89 12.93 -17.25
C LYS A 186 -13.17 11.70 -16.36
N ASN A 187 -12.71 10.53 -16.76
CA ASN A 187 -12.90 9.29 -16.01
C ASN A 187 -11.73 8.92 -15.10
N LEU A 188 -10.54 9.55 -15.31
CA LEU A 188 -9.34 9.30 -14.54
C LEU A 188 -9.56 9.72 -13.09
N ARG A 189 -9.37 8.80 -12.17
CA ARG A 189 -9.41 9.09 -10.73
C ARG A 189 -8.08 9.71 -10.35
N ILE A 190 -8.13 10.90 -9.81
CA ILE A 190 -6.95 11.67 -9.41
C ILE A 190 -6.97 11.73 -7.89
N LEU A 191 -5.99 11.09 -7.26
CA LEU A 191 -5.89 10.98 -5.81
C LEU A 191 -4.70 11.77 -5.30
N LYS A 192 -4.93 12.54 -4.22
CA LYS A 192 -3.88 13.18 -3.45
C LYS A 192 -3.77 12.49 -2.09
N VAL A 193 -2.56 12.05 -1.76
CA VAL A 193 -2.26 11.29 -0.55
C VAL A 193 -0.97 11.83 0.05
N ALA A 194 -0.92 12.03 1.37
CA ALA A 194 0.31 12.38 2.05
C ALA A 194 1.34 11.23 1.99
N GLU A 195 2.61 11.54 2.21
CA GLU A 195 3.65 10.53 2.40
C GLU A 195 3.21 9.53 3.47
N PRO A 196 3.34 8.20 3.21
CA PRO A 196 2.94 7.22 4.21
C PRO A 196 3.81 7.36 5.46
N PRO A 197 3.18 7.37 6.66
CA PRO A 197 3.94 7.43 7.90
C PRO A 197 4.80 6.16 8.03
N LYS A 198 6.01 6.32 8.56
CA LYS A 198 6.96 5.23 8.80
C LYS A 198 6.55 4.43 10.04
N GLY A 199 6.66 3.11 9.98
CA GLY A 199 6.52 2.27 11.16
C GLY A 199 5.11 1.74 11.44
N HIS A 200 4.26 1.63 10.43
CA HIS A 200 2.95 1.00 10.57
C HIS A 200 3.03 -0.51 10.83
N THR A 201 2.07 -0.98 11.61
CA THR A 201 1.78 -2.41 11.71
C THR A 201 0.96 -2.84 10.50
N GLN A 202 1.37 -3.91 9.84
CA GLN A 202 0.65 -4.52 8.73
C GLN A 202 -0.27 -5.64 9.23
N PHE A 203 -1.46 -5.69 8.63
CA PHE A 203 -2.48 -6.70 8.91
C PHE A 203 -2.79 -7.48 7.66
N ARG A 204 -2.82 -8.80 7.77
CA ARG A 204 -3.25 -9.69 6.70
C ARG A 204 -4.27 -10.67 7.23
N GLN A 205 -5.50 -10.53 6.79
CA GLN A 205 -6.53 -11.50 7.11
C GLN A 205 -6.24 -12.82 6.41
N ILE A 206 -6.35 -13.90 7.15
CA ILE A 206 -6.35 -15.28 6.67
C ILE A 206 -7.64 -15.95 7.13
N ASP A 207 -7.94 -17.14 6.60
CA ASP A 207 -9.13 -17.88 7.02
C ASP A 207 -9.02 -18.23 8.51
N GLY A 208 -10.02 -17.78 9.29
CA GLY A 208 -10.07 -17.98 10.73
C GLY A 208 -9.07 -17.17 11.58
N GLY A 209 -8.28 -16.24 10.99
CA GLY A 209 -7.25 -15.53 11.75
C GLY A 209 -6.75 -14.23 11.13
N LEU A 210 -5.81 -13.61 11.85
CA LEU A 210 -5.15 -12.37 11.45
C LEU A 210 -3.64 -12.50 11.67
N LEU A 211 -2.86 -12.30 10.63
CA LEU A 211 -1.43 -12.11 10.73
C LEU A 211 -1.13 -10.64 10.97
N VAL A 212 -0.24 -10.37 11.90
CA VAL A 212 0.20 -9.03 12.29
C VAL A 212 1.72 -8.98 12.25
N GLN A 213 2.28 -7.98 11.57
CA GLN A 213 3.73 -7.79 11.48
C GLN A 213 4.07 -6.31 11.45
N ASP A 214 5.33 -5.99 11.72
CA ASP A 214 5.85 -4.68 11.39
C ASP A 214 5.93 -4.51 9.88
N MET A 215 5.78 -3.25 9.43
CA MET A 215 6.11 -2.90 8.07
C MET A 215 7.58 -3.17 7.82
N ASP A 216 7.89 -3.83 6.71
CA ASP A 216 9.27 -3.97 6.24
C ASP A 216 9.78 -2.59 5.83
N LEU A 217 10.75 -2.09 6.59
CA LEU A 217 11.41 -0.82 6.32
C LEU A 217 12.86 -1.15 5.97
N ILE A 218 13.27 -0.88 4.75
CA ILE A 218 14.67 -0.90 4.38
C ILE A 218 15.37 0.20 5.18
N ASN A 219 16.02 -0.20 6.26
CA ASN A 219 16.78 0.71 7.10
C ASN A 219 18.27 0.61 6.73
N ALA A 220 18.89 1.75 6.46
CA ALA A 220 20.31 1.85 6.15
C ALA A 220 21.26 1.29 7.24
N THR A 221 20.76 0.93 8.40
CA THR A 221 21.53 0.43 9.56
C THR A 221 21.40 -1.08 9.78
N GLY A 222 21.25 -1.89 8.76
CA GLY A 222 21.15 -3.34 8.92
C GLY A 222 20.87 -4.08 7.61
N ASP A 223 20.27 -3.38 6.67
CA ASP A 223 19.96 -3.92 5.36
C ASP A 223 20.92 -3.34 4.32
N ASP A 224 22.19 -3.75 4.44
CA ASP A 224 23.17 -3.47 3.38
C ASP A 224 22.82 -4.36 2.17
N PRO A 225 22.42 -3.78 1.02
CA PRO A 225 22.15 -4.57 -0.19
C PRO A 225 23.35 -5.43 -0.61
N ASP A 226 24.56 -5.01 -0.28
CA ASP A 226 25.79 -5.79 -0.53
C ASP A 226 25.88 -7.02 0.40
N ALA A 227 25.26 -6.98 1.58
CA ALA A 227 25.14 -8.13 2.46
C ALA A 227 24.10 -9.15 1.96
N TRP A 228 23.10 -8.74 1.17
CA TRP A 228 22.11 -9.65 0.57
C TRP A 228 22.71 -10.57 -0.50
N LEU A 229 23.80 -10.16 -1.14
CA LEU A 229 24.51 -11.01 -2.09
C LEU A 229 25.05 -12.29 -1.43
N SER A 230 25.28 -12.29 -0.11
CA SER A 230 25.72 -13.47 0.62
C SER A 230 24.61 -14.53 0.76
N LEU A 231 23.34 -14.12 0.80
CA LEU A 231 22.20 -15.03 0.90
C LEU A 231 21.92 -15.76 -0.42
N ILE A 232 22.17 -15.12 -1.56
CA ILE A 232 22.05 -15.76 -2.88
C ILE A 232 23.08 -16.87 -3.01
N HIS A 233 24.28 -16.71 -2.48
CA HIS A 233 25.31 -17.74 -2.48
C HIS A 233 25.03 -18.93 -1.54
N ILE A 234 24.21 -18.71 -0.50
CA ILE A 234 23.81 -19.80 0.43
C ILE A 234 22.66 -20.65 -0.17
N SER A 235 21.85 -20.09 -1.07
CA SER A 235 20.72 -20.77 -1.69
C SER A 235 21.03 -21.47 -3.02
N GLU A 236 22.21 -21.26 -3.61
CA GLU A 236 22.62 -22.04 -4.79
C GLU A 236 23.02 -23.47 -4.37
N PRO A 237 22.36 -24.50 -4.91
CA PRO A 237 22.80 -25.86 -4.69
C PRO A 237 24.20 -26.02 -5.29
N THR A 238 25.19 -26.25 -4.45
CA THR A 238 26.54 -26.63 -4.89
C THR A 238 26.42 -27.77 -5.89
N ARG A 239 26.61 -27.49 -7.17
CA ARG A 239 26.84 -28.54 -8.17
C ARG A 239 28.08 -29.29 -7.74
N ARG A 240 27.91 -30.49 -7.19
CA ARG A 240 29.01 -31.41 -7.02
C ARG A 240 29.49 -31.81 -8.43
N SER A 241 30.71 -31.43 -8.72
CA SER A 241 31.52 -31.97 -9.84
C SER A 241 31.75 -33.46 -9.67
#